data_e19943f4407302a0fb6827a97941bd97
#
_entry.id   e19943f4407302a0fb6827a97941bd97
#
_cell.length_a   1.000
_cell.length_b   1.000
_cell.length_c   1.000
_cell.angle_alpha   90.00
_cell.angle_beta   90.00
_cell.angle_gamma   90.00
#
_symmetry.space_group_name_H-M   'P 1'
#
loop_
_entity.id
_entity.type
_entity.pdbx_description
1 polymer ?
#
loop_
_entity_poly.entity_id
_entity_poly.type
_entity_poly.pdbx_seq_one_letter_code
_entity_poly.pdbx_strand_id
1 'polypeptide(L)'
;MANGLRSFIASIAKSSPPKGPSVAYASPHILKLIMLLDKRESMGRIALSKALEVGEGTVRTMVKKLVESGIIEVDSIGGCTLTERGRYLAAELNGFIVSSSSLDLRSLGIEMPSHALQVRAAISNTSLTKLRDVAVKSGAEGMVIFQYKGGTLAFPMMTDDASAAYPEIAYQIRARFELREGDAILVAFAERAVNAEIGALGAAIYLFSS
;
A
#
# COMPACT_ATOMS: atom_id res chain seq x y z
N MET A 1 -20.38 4.98 3.58
CA MET A 1 -19.69 3.73 3.93
C MET A 1 -18.14 3.85 3.95
N ALA A 2 -17.51 4.86 3.36
CA ALA A 2 -16.03 5.06 3.41
C ALA A 2 -15.48 5.67 4.72
N ASN A 3 -16.26 5.76 5.79
CA ASN A 3 -15.87 6.47 7.02
C ASN A 3 -15.03 5.64 8.00
N GLY A 4 -15.07 4.31 7.95
CA GLY A 4 -14.37 3.45 8.90
C GLY A 4 -12.86 3.43 8.68
N LEU A 5 -12.44 3.14 7.45
CA LEU A 5 -11.01 3.07 7.08
C LEU A 5 -10.35 4.46 7.16
N ARG A 6 -11.01 5.53 6.68
CA ARG A 6 -10.48 6.90 6.81
C ARG A 6 -10.27 7.30 8.27
N SER A 7 -11.27 7.06 9.12
CA SER A 7 -11.20 7.35 10.54
C SER A 7 -10.08 6.55 11.22
N PHE A 8 -9.94 5.27 10.87
CA PHE A 8 -8.89 4.40 11.37
C PHE A 8 -7.51 4.89 10.95
N ILE A 9 -7.29 5.18 9.66
CA ILE A 9 -6.01 5.73 9.16
C ILE A 9 -5.67 7.03 9.88
N ALA A 10 -6.63 7.95 10.04
CA ALA A 10 -6.40 9.20 10.77
C ALA A 10 -6.04 8.97 12.25
N SER A 11 -6.62 7.95 12.90
CA SER A 11 -6.30 7.59 14.29
C SER A 11 -4.89 7.04 14.43
N ILE A 12 -4.44 6.22 13.47
CA ILE A 12 -3.08 5.68 13.44
C ILE A 12 -2.05 6.79 13.24
N ALA A 13 -2.32 7.72 12.32
CA ALA A 13 -1.41 8.84 12.03
C ALA A 13 -1.22 9.77 13.25
N LYS A 14 -2.27 10.00 14.04
CA LYS A 14 -2.25 10.86 15.23
C LYS A 14 -1.56 10.24 16.44
N SER A 15 -1.43 8.93 16.50
CA SER A 15 -0.94 8.22 17.68
C SER A 15 0.58 7.98 17.69
N SER A 16 1.35 8.76 16.94
CA SER A 16 2.81 8.84 17.12
C SER A 16 3.11 9.52 18.47
N PRO A 17 3.93 8.95 19.36
CA PRO A 17 4.18 9.50 20.66
C PRO A 17 4.87 10.87 20.56
N PRO A 18 4.42 11.91 21.27
CA PRO A 18 5.03 13.23 21.22
C PRO A 18 6.41 13.31 21.89
N LYS A 19 6.85 12.27 22.60
CA LYS A 19 8.16 12.18 23.26
C LYS A 19 8.64 10.72 23.26
N GLY A 20 9.70 10.43 22.51
CA GLY A 20 10.35 9.10 22.44
C GLY A 20 11.13 8.89 21.14
N PRO A 21 11.96 7.83 21.03
CA PRO A 21 12.59 7.48 19.77
C PRO A 21 11.52 7.26 18.70
N SER A 22 11.80 7.69 17.46
CA SER A 22 10.89 7.54 16.32
C SER A 22 10.40 6.10 16.23
N VAL A 23 9.08 5.92 16.13
CA VAL A 23 8.50 4.58 16.01
C VAL A 23 9.00 3.97 14.69
N ALA A 24 9.59 2.78 14.75
CA ALA A 24 10.19 2.10 13.61
C ALA A 24 9.15 1.59 12.59
N TYR A 25 7.93 2.13 12.59
CA TYR A 25 6.86 1.82 11.64
C TYR A 25 5.95 3.02 11.39
N ALA A 26 5.33 3.06 10.23
CA ALA A 26 4.34 4.07 9.82
C ALA A 26 3.01 3.40 9.47
N SER A 27 1.98 4.20 9.18
CA SER A 27 0.64 3.71 8.80
C SER A 27 0.66 2.64 7.68
N PRO A 28 1.51 2.70 6.64
CA PRO A 28 1.61 1.64 5.63
C PRO A 28 1.95 0.26 6.19
N HIS A 29 2.81 0.18 7.22
CA HIS A 29 3.14 -1.10 7.87
C HIS A 29 1.93 -1.72 8.58
N ILE A 30 1.09 -0.88 9.20
CA ILE A 30 -0.14 -1.35 9.85
C ILE A 30 -1.14 -1.86 8.81
N LEU A 31 -1.28 -1.16 7.67
CA LEU A 31 -2.14 -1.64 6.60
C LEU A 31 -1.63 -2.95 6.01
N LYS A 32 -0.31 -3.06 5.77
CA LYS A 32 0.30 -4.32 5.32
C LYS A 32 0.03 -5.45 6.31
N LEU A 33 0.11 -5.19 7.62
CA LEU A 33 -0.20 -6.19 8.64
C LEU A 33 -1.67 -6.65 8.54
N ILE A 34 -2.62 -5.75 8.40
CA ILE A 34 -4.04 -6.07 8.21
C ILE A 34 -4.25 -6.90 6.94
N MET A 35 -3.65 -6.50 5.81
CA MET A 35 -3.72 -7.26 4.56
C MET A 35 -3.12 -8.66 4.68
N LEU A 36 -2.03 -8.82 5.42
CA LEU A 36 -1.42 -10.12 5.68
C LEU A 36 -2.34 -11.03 6.49
N LEU A 37 -2.98 -10.50 7.55
CA LEU A 37 -3.92 -11.27 8.38
C LEU A 37 -5.20 -11.61 7.63
N ASP A 38 -5.70 -10.73 6.78
CA ASP A 38 -6.86 -11.00 5.93
C ASP A 38 -6.59 -12.17 4.95
N LYS A 39 -5.38 -12.20 4.40
CA LYS A 39 -4.98 -13.22 3.42
C LYS A 39 -4.60 -14.56 4.04
N ARG A 40 -4.11 -14.57 5.29
CA ARG A 40 -3.54 -15.77 5.94
C ARG A 40 -4.33 -16.26 7.16
N GLU A 41 -5.46 -15.62 7.46
CA GLU A 41 -6.34 -15.90 8.58
C GLU A 41 -5.66 -15.71 9.95
N SER A 42 -4.51 -16.35 10.21
CA SER A 42 -3.75 -16.20 11.44
C SER A 42 -2.25 -16.15 11.20
N MET A 43 -1.54 -15.28 11.93
CA MET A 43 -0.08 -15.18 11.89
C MET A 43 0.50 -14.89 13.29
N GLY A 44 1.54 -15.63 13.67
CA GLY A 44 2.33 -15.33 14.85
C GLY A 44 3.27 -14.12 14.63
N ARG A 45 3.69 -13.49 15.74
CA ARG A 45 4.55 -12.28 15.73
C ARG A 45 5.86 -12.45 14.97
N ILE A 46 6.50 -13.63 15.05
CA ILE A 46 7.73 -13.93 14.31
C ILE A 46 7.46 -13.94 12.79
N ALA A 47 6.36 -14.55 12.36
CA ALA A 47 5.98 -14.59 10.95
C ALA A 47 5.64 -13.17 10.43
N LEU A 48 4.96 -12.36 11.25
CA LEU A 48 4.68 -10.96 10.94
C LEU A 48 5.97 -10.13 10.85
N SER A 49 6.93 -10.32 11.77
CA SER A 49 8.24 -9.66 11.76
C SER A 49 8.99 -9.93 10.45
N LYS A 50 9.03 -11.20 10.03
CA LYS A 50 9.65 -11.58 8.75
C LYS A 50 8.92 -10.99 7.54
N ALA A 51 7.59 -11.04 7.52
CA ALA A 51 6.80 -10.56 6.38
C ALA A 51 6.80 -9.02 6.23
N LEU A 52 6.90 -8.30 7.35
CA LEU A 52 7.00 -6.83 7.39
C LEU A 52 8.46 -6.34 7.31
N GLU A 53 9.42 -7.23 7.47
CA GLU A 53 10.86 -6.93 7.58
C GLU A 53 11.18 -5.87 8.64
N VAL A 54 10.49 -5.93 9.79
CA VAL A 54 10.73 -5.09 10.97
C VAL A 54 11.05 -5.94 12.19
N GLY A 55 11.69 -5.35 13.19
CA GLY A 55 12.04 -6.07 14.42
C GLY A 55 10.81 -6.57 15.19
N GLU A 56 10.96 -7.69 15.92
CA GLU A 56 9.87 -8.28 16.73
C GLU A 56 9.30 -7.31 17.77
N GLY A 57 10.14 -6.43 18.34
CA GLY A 57 9.70 -5.38 19.27
C GLY A 57 8.75 -4.40 18.60
N THR A 58 9.01 -4.05 17.33
CA THR A 58 8.15 -3.20 16.51
C THR A 58 6.81 -3.88 16.27
N VAL A 59 6.82 -5.17 15.87
CA VAL A 59 5.59 -5.95 15.68
C VAL A 59 4.77 -6.04 16.96
N ARG A 60 5.43 -6.26 18.12
CA ARG A 60 4.75 -6.28 19.43
C ARG A 60 4.00 -4.98 19.68
N THR A 61 4.63 -3.84 19.37
CA THR A 61 4.00 -2.52 19.54
C THR A 61 2.83 -2.33 18.60
N MET A 62 2.96 -2.75 17.32
CA MET A 62 1.88 -2.70 16.34
C MET A 62 0.69 -3.58 16.74
N VAL A 63 0.98 -4.83 17.14
CA VAL A 63 -0.03 -5.80 17.62
C VAL A 63 -0.77 -5.23 18.82
N LYS A 64 -0.05 -4.72 19.85
CA LYS A 64 -0.66 -4.11 21.04
C LYS A 64 -1.64 -2.99 20.65
N LYS A 65 -1.22 -2.08 19.78
CA LYS A 65 -2.05 -0.97 19.30
C LYS A 65 -3.31 -1.44 18.56
N LEU A 66 -3.17 -2.47 17.73
CA LEU A 66 -4.29 -3.01 16.97
C LEU A 66 -5.27 -3.80 17.85
N VAL A 67 -4.79 -4.48 18.90
CA VAL A 67 -5.63 -5.11 19.93
C VAL A 67 -6.41 -4.04 20.71
N GLU A 68 -5.73 -2.99 21.20
CA GLU A 68 -6.35 -1.86 21.91
C GLU A 68 -7.40 -1.14 21.04
N SER A 69 -7.21 -1.12 19.73
CA SER A 69 -8.17 -0.55 18.77
C SER A 69 -9.29 -1.52 18.38
N GLY A 70 -9.28 -2.77 18.88
CA GLY A 70 -10.26 -3.80 18.55
C GLY A 70 -10.23 -4.27 17.09
N ILE A 71 -9.07 -4.18 16.44
CA ILE A 71 -8.89 -4.58 15.02
C ILE A 71 -8.40 -6.01 14.91
N ILE A 72 -7.55 -6.43 15.84
CA ILE A 72 -7.04 -7.80 15.92
C ILE A 72 -7.27 -8.37 17.31
N GLU A 73 -7.25 -9.68 17.39
CA GLU A 73 -7.19 -10.45 18.61
C GLU A 73 -6.00 -11.40 18.58
N VAL A 74 -5.54 -11.81 19.74
CA VAL A 74 -4.41 -12.74 19.88
C VAL A 74 -4.90 -13.95 20.64
N ASP A 75 -4.75 -15.14 20.07
CA ASP A 75 -5.11 -16.41 20.70
C ASP A 75 -4.12 -16.81 21.80
N SER A 76 -4.44 -17.90 22.52
CA SER A 76 -3.62 -18.43 23.63
C SER A 76 -2.23 -18.92 23.20
N ILE A 77 -2.04 -19.18 21.90
CA ILE A 77 -0.76 -19.68 21.32
C ILE A 77 0.04 -18.50 20.71
N GLY A 78 -0.53 -17.30 20.69
CA GLY A 78 0.11 -16.07 20.18
C GLY A 78 -0.11 -15.82 18.69
N GLY A 79 -1.08 -16.48 18.06
CA GLY A 79 -1.57 -16.18 16.72
C GLY A 79 -2.42 -14.92 16.72
N CYS A 80 -2.14 -14.01 15.78
CA CYS A 80 -2.92 -12.79 15.57
C CYS A 80 -3.95 -13.05 14.46
N THR A 81 -5.21 -12.69 14.70
CA THR A 81 -6.32 -12.81 13.76
C THR A 81 -7.10 -11.49 13.68
N LEU A 82 -7.82 -11.24 12.58
CA LEU A 82 -8.69 -10.08 12.48
C LEU A 82 -9.99 -10.33 13.27
N THR A 83 -10.40 -9.32 14.05
CA THR A 83 -11.75 -9.27 14.62
C THR A 83 -12.80 -9.02 13.52
N GLU A 84 -14.09 -9.05 13.83
CA GLU A 84 -15.14 -8.65 12.89
C GLU A 84 -14.91 -7.22 12.37
N ARG A 85 -14.55 -6.29 13.26
CA ARG A 85 -14.18 -4.92 12.88
C ARG A 85 -12.95 -4.87 11.99
N GLY A 86 -11.94 -5.71 12.26
CA GLY A 86 -10.73 -5.84 11.45
C GLY A 86 -11.04 -6.35 10.05
N ARG A 87 -11.90 -7.37 9.92
CA ARG A 87 -12.38 -7.89 8.62
C ARG A 87 -13.15 -6.85 7.83
N TYR A 88 -13.99 -6.05 8.50
CA TYR A 88 -14.67 -4.95 7.85
C TYR A 88 -13.68 -3.92 7.26
N LEU A 89 -12.65 -3.51 8.02
CA LEU A 89 -11.61 -2.60 7.52
C LEU A 89 -10.79 -3.22 6.38
N ALA A 90 -10.47 -4.51 6.46
CA ALA A 90 -9.78 -5.22 5.39
C ALA A 90 -10.63 -5.25 4.11
N ALA A 91 -11.93 -5.47 4.22
CA ALA A 91 -12.86 -5.43 3.09
C ALA A 91 -12.94 -4.03 2.44
N GLU A 92 -12.98 -2.95 3.24
CA GLU A 92 -12.91 -1.58 2.70
C GLU A 92 -11.58 -1.32 1.98
N LEU A 93 -10.47 -1.80 2.55
CA LEU A 93 -9.13 -1.68 1.95
C LEU A 93 -9.03 -2.45 0.63
N ASN A 94 -9.54 -3.68 0.57
CA ASN A 94 -9.59 -4.50 -0.63
C ASN A 94 -10.54 -3.94 -1.71
N GLY A 95 -11.57 -3.20 -1.31
CA GLY A 95 -12.43 -2.46 -2.23
C GLY A 95 -11.71 -1.28 -2.90
N PHE A 96 -10.69 -0.73 -2.25
CA PHE A 96 -9.88 0.36 -2.76
C PHE A 96 -8.60 -0.13 -3.45
N ILE A 97 -7.78 -0.96 -2.79
CA ILE A 97 -6.60 -1.63 -3.36
C ILE A 97 -7.03 -3.01 -3.84
N VAL A 98 -7.34 -3.11 -5.12
CA VAL A 98 -7.99 -4.32 -5.65
C VAL A 98 -7.01 -5.39 -6.09
N SER A 99 -5.77 -5.02 -6.38
CA SER A 99 -4.76 -5.96 -6.86
C SER A 99 -3.36 -5.39 -6.64
N SER A 100 -2.37 -6.26 -6.54
CA SER A 100 -0.96 -5.90 -6.46
C SER A 100 -0.09 -6.88 -7.25
N SER A 101 1.01 -6.38 -7.82
CA SER A 101 2.00 -7.18 -8.55
C SER A 101 3.35 -6.48 -8.58
N SER A 102 4.43 -7.21 -8.84
CA SER A 102 5.70 -6.59 -9.27
C SER A 102 5.64 -6.31 -10.77
N LEU A 103 6.33 -5.25 -11.21
CA LEU A 103 6.53 -4.92 -12.61
C LEU A 103 8.02 -4.77 -12.91
N ASP A 104 8.44 -5.13 -14.10
CA ASP A 104 9.79 -4.84 -14.59
C ASP A 104 9.82 -3.43 -15.16
N LEU A 105 10.60 -2.55 -14.55
CA LEU A 105 10.70 -1.14 -14.92
C LEU A 105 11.94 -0.81 -15.76
N ARG A 106 12.69 -1.81 -16.24
CA ARG A 106 13.91 -1.59 -17.05
C ARG A 106 13.66 -0.81 -18.32
N SER A 107 12.49 -0.96 -18.94
CA SER A 107 12.09 -0.15 -20.10
C SER A 107 11.92 1.35 -19.78
N LEU A 108 11.84 1.70 -18.49
CA LEU A 108 11.82 3.08 -17.98
C LEU A 108 13.19 3.50 -17.41
N GLY A 109 14.25 2.68 -17.59
CA GLY A 109 15.58 2.93 -17.05
C GLY A 109 15.70 2.69 -15.54
N ILE A 110 14.81 1.92 -14.93
CA ILE A 110 14.78 1.64 -13.49
C ILE A 110 15.06 0.15 -13.28
N GLU A 111 16.19 -0.18 -12.64
CA GLU A 111 16.62 -1.56 -12.40
C GLU A 111 16.27 -2.08 -10.99
N MET A 112 15.59 -1.27 -10.18
CA MET A 112 15.21 -1.62 -8.82
C MET A 112 13.97 -2.50 -8.76
N PRO A 113 13.83 -3.34 -7.71
CA PRO A 113 12.57 -4.00 -7.38
C PRO A 113 11.41 -3.01 -7.31
N SER A 114 10.28 -3.39 -7.85
CA SER A 114 9.07 -2.57 -7.87
C SER A 114 7.88 -3.27 -7.21
N HIS A 115 6.94 -2.47 -6.73
CA HIS A 115 5.64 -2.92 -6.26
C HIS A 115 4.54 -2.02 -6.80
N ALA A 116 3.62 -2.60 -7.55
CA ALA A 116 2.50 -1.93 -8.17
C ALA A 116 1.21 -2.26 -7.43
N LEU A 117 0.40 -1.25 -7.16
CA LEU A 117 -0.94 -1.37 -6.60
C LEU A 117 -1.95 -0.84 -7.61
N GLN A 118 -2.97 -1.63 -7.92
CA GLN A 118 -4.16 -1.15 -8.62
C GLN A 118 -5.14 -0.56 -7.60
N VAL A 119 -5.48 0.70 -7.74
CA VAL A 119 -6.41 1.40 -6.86
C VAL A 119 -7.63 1.92 -7.61
N ARG A 120 -8.81 1.80 -6.98
CA ARG A 120 -10.10 2.30 -7.50
C ARG A 120 -10.24 3.79 -7.21
N ALA A 121 -9.37 4.60 -7.81
CA ALA A 121 -9.41 6.05 -7.64
C ALA A 121 -8.79 6.76 -8.85
N ALA A 122 -9.48 7.78 -9.34
CA ALA A 122 -8.90 8.71 -10.30
C ALA A 122 -7.93 9.66 -9.59
N ILE A 123 -6.79 9.92 -10.24
CA ILE A 123 -5.76 10.83 -9.72
C ILE A 123 -5.91 12.28 -10.22
N SER A 124 -6.96 12.57 -10.99
CA SER A 124 -7.18 13.86 -11.69
C SER A 124 -7.16 15.09 -10.78
N ASN A 125 -7.53 14.95 -9.50
CA ASN A 125 -7.53 16.02 -8.50
C ASN A 125 -6.38 15.93 -7.51
N THR A 126 -5.47 14.96 -7.67
CA THR A 126 -4.38 14.71 -6.72
C THR A 126 -3.05 15.13 -7.33
N SER A 127 -2.23 15.85 -6.56
CA SER A 127 -0.87 16.19 -6.98
C SER A 127 0.00 14.95 -7.10
N LEU A 128 0.46 14.64 -8.31
CA LEU A 128 1.37 13.52 -8.60
C LEU A 128 2.69 13.66 -7.82
N THR A 129 3.19 14.90 -7.69
CA THR A 129 4.39 15.19 -6.89
C THR A 129 4.18 14.79 -5.43
N LYS A 130 3.03 15.14 -4.84
CA LYS A 130 2.73 14.74 -3.47
C LYS A 130 2.61 13.23 -3.29
N LEU A 131 2.02 12.52 -4.27
CA LEU A 131 1.99 11.04 -4.23
C LEU A 131 3.40 10.44 -4.22
N ARG A 132 4.31 10.95 -5.08
CA ARG A 132 5.71 10.55 -5.11
C ARG A 132 6.43 10.87 -3.80
N ASP A 133 6.25 12.08 -3.28
CA ASP A 133 6.86 12.51 -2.01
C ASP A 133 6.43 11.62 -0.84
N VAL A 134 5.14 11.22 -0.80
CA VAL A 134 4.63 10.32 0.22
C VAL A 134 5.21 8.93 0.07
N ALA A 135 5.34 8.40 -1.15
CA ALA A 135 5.99 7.11 -1.41
C ALA A 135 7.44 7.12 -0.92
N VAL A 136 8.20 8.17 -1.25
CA VAL A 136 9.61 8.34 -0.82
C VAL A 136 9.70 8.46 0.70
N LYS A 137 8.88 9.29 1.33
CA LYS A 137 8.82 9.39 2.81
C LYS A 137 8.44 8.08 3.49
N SER A 138 7.75 7.19 2.78
CA SER A 138 7.37 5.86 3.27
C SER A 138 8.44 4.80 3.04
N GLY A 139 9.54 5.13 2.36
CA GLY A 139 10.71 4.26 2.19
C GLY A 139 11.01 3.84 0.75
N ALA A 140 10.21 4.25 -0.24
CA ALA A 140 10.55 4.05 -1.66
C ALA A 140 11.64 5.04 -2.11
N GLU A 141 12.33 4.73 -3.20
CA GLU A 141 13.25 5.67 -3.86
C GLU A 141 12.55 6.49 -4.94
N GLY A 142 11.42 6.00 -5.42
CA GLY A 142 10.58 6.74 -6.34
C GLY A 142 9.30 6.00 -6.68
N MET A 143 8.50 6.64 -7.53
CA MET A 143 7.21 6.12 -7.96
C MET A 143 6.89 6.58 -9.38
N VAL A 144 6.36 5.68 -10.19
CA VAL A 144 5.68 5.98 -11.45
C VAL A 144 4.18 5.68 -11.29
N ILE A 145 3.34 6.42 -12.00
CA ILE A 145 1.89 6.36 -11.82
C ILE A 145 1.25 6.29 -13.20
N PHE A 146 0.32 5.33 -13.37
CA PHE A 146 -0.49 5.23 -14.58
C PHE A 146 -1.96 5.41 -14.22
N GLN A 147 -2.73 5.97 -15.15
CA GLN A 147 -4.17 6.16 -15.04
C GLN A 147 -4.86 5.47 -16.21
N TYR A 148 -5.85 4.63 -15.93
CA TYR A 148 -6.68 4.06 -16.98
C TYR A 148 -7.90 4.95 -17.18
N LYS A 149 -8.04 5.51 -18.40
CA LYS A 149 -9.11 6.45 -18.75
C LYS A 149 -9.45 6.36 -20.24
N GLY A 150 -10.72 6.27 -20.57
CA GLY A 150 -11.19 6.23 -21.95
C GLY A 150 -10.65 5.03 -22.73
N GLY A 151 -10.49 3.87 -22.09
CA GLY A 151 -9.90 2.68 -22.71
C GLY A 151 -8.38 2.71 -22.86
N THR A 152 -7.74 3.85 -22.51
CA THR A 152 -6.31 4.10 -22.70
C THR A 152 -5.58 4.12 -21.35
N LEU A 153 -4.34 3.63 -21.33
CA LEU A 153 -3.45 3.71 -20.20
C LEU A 153 -2.57 4.95 -20.34
N ALA A 154 -2.91 6.02 -19.65
CA ALA A 154 -2.10 7.23 -19.62
C ALA A 154 -0.94 7.08 -18.63
N PHE A 155 0.21 7.70 -18.96
CA PHE A 155 1.33 7.93 -18.06
C PHE A 155 1.41 9.45 -17.84
N PRO A 156 0.71 9.98 -16.83
CA PRO A 156 0.55 11.42 -16.64
C PRO A 156 1.88 12.18 -16.65
N MET A 157 1.91 13.33 -17.29
CA MET A 157 3.08 14.18 -17.56
C MET A 157 4.07 13.63 -18.60
N MET A 158 3.90 12.39 -19.07
CA MET A 158 4.77 11.77 -20.09
C MET A 158 4.03 11.55 -21.40
N THR A 159 2.88 10.88 -21.34
CA THR A 159 2.07 10.55 -22.53
C THR A 159 0.62 10.23 -22.14
N ASP A 160 -0.31 10.54 -23.05
CA ASP A 160 -1.72 10.14 -22.91
C ASP A 160 -1.95 8.68 -23.31
N ASP A 161 -1.00 8.05 -24.02
CA ASP A 161 -1.04 6.63 -24.36
C ASP A 161 0.31 5.95 -24.11
N ALA A 162 0.39 5.29 -22.97
CA ALA A 162 1.56 4.49 -22.60
C ALA A 162 1.73 3.25 -23.50
N SER A 163 0.68 2.77 -24.15
CA SER A 163 0.79 1.60 -25.07
C SER A 163 1.59 1.94 -26.31
N ALA A 164 1.53 3.18 -26.77
CA ALA A 164 2.31 3.66 -27.91
C ALA A 164 3.76 4.05 -27.51
N ALA A 165 3.93 4.77 -26.40
CA ALA A 165 5.23 5.33 -26.01
C ALA A 165 6.10 4.35 -25.17
N TYR A 166 5.47 3.47 -24.39
CA TYR A 166 6.10 2.53 -23.46
C TYR A 166 5.42 1.15 -23.54
N PRO A 167 5.47 0.45 -24.68
CA PRO A 167 4.67 -0.77 -24.94
C PRO A 167 4.97 -1.90 -23.95
N GLU A 168 6.20 -2.06 -23.50
CA GLU A 168 6.58 -3.13 -22.58
C GLU A 168 5.90 -3.00 -21.21
N ILE A 169 5.93 -1.81 -20.60
CA ILE A 169 5.30 -1.59 -19.31
C ILE A 169 3.78 -1.61 -19.43
N ALA A 170 3.22 -1.06 -20.51
CA ALA A 170 1.79 -1.09 -20.78
C ALA A 170 1.29 -2.53 -20.95
N TYR A 171 2.03 -3.39 -21.67
CA TYR A 171 1.73 -4.81 -21.78
C TYR A 171 1.75 -5.51 -20.42
N GLN A 172 2.78 -5.28 -19.59
CA GLN A 172 2.87 -5.86 -18.25
C GLN A 172 1.69 -5.47 -17.37
N ILE A 173 1.29 -4.18 -17.41
CA ILE A 173 0.15 -3.67 -16.62
C ILE A 173 -1.13 -4.37 -17.07
N ARG A 174 -1.41 -4.42 -18.37
CA ARG A 174 -2.62 -5.08 -18.90
C ARG A 174 -2.65 -6.60 -18.66
N ALA A 175 -1.49 -7.25 -18.61
CA ALA A 175 -1.39 -8.69 -18.35
C ALA A 175 -1.59 -9.05 -16.87
N ARG A 176 -1.36 -8.12 -15.94
CA ARG A 176 -1.40 -8.37 -14.49
C ARG A 176 -2.59 -7.75 -13.77
N PHE A 177 -3.24 -6.76 -14.38
CA PHE A 177 -4.31 -5.99 -13.76
C PHE A 177 -5.56 -5.97 -14.63
N GLU A 178 -6.71 -6.27 -14.02
CA GLU A 178 -8.01 -6.10 -14.65
C GLU A 178 -8.46 -4.64 -14.52
N LEU A 179 -8.04 -3.82 -15.51
CA LEU A 179 -8.24 -2.37 -15.47
C LEU A 179 -9.71 -2.00 -15.73
N ARG A 180 -10.23 -1.08 -14.92
CA ARG A 180 -11.53 -0.45 -15.10
C ARG A 180 -11.37 1.06 -15.22
N GLU A 181 -12.35 1.69 -15.84
CA GLU A 181 -12.38 3.15 -15.99
C GLU A 181 -12.16 3.85 -14.65
N GLY A 182 -11.20 4.76 -14.62
CA GLY A 182 -10.81 5.50 -13.42
C GLY A 182 -9.80 4.80 -12.52
N ASP A 183 -9.34 3.58 -12.82
CA ASP A 183 -8.28 2.93 -12.02
C ASP A 183 -6.94 3.63 -12.18
N ALA A 184 -6.20 3.75 -11.08
CA ALA A 184 -4.80 4.11 -11.13
C ALA A 184 -3.90 2.93 -10.76
N ILE A 185 -2.71 2.87 -11.36
CA ILE A 185 -1.64 1.94 -11.02
C ILE A 185 -0.51 2.74 -10.40
N LEU A 186 -0.31 2.55 -9.09
CA LEU A 186 0.74 3.18 -8.29
C LEU A 186 1.93 2.23 -8.21
N VAL A 187 3.04 2.56 -8.87
CA VAL A 187 4.22 1.68 -8.95
C VAL A 187 5.39 2.34 -8.23
N ALA A 188 5.64 1.94 -6.99
CA ALA A 188 6.83 2.37 -6.27
C ALA A 188 8.00 1.41 -6.54
N PHE A 189 9.21 1.92 -6.44
CA PHE A 189 10.44 1.15 -6.58
C PHE A 189 11.47 1.54 -5.50
N ALA A 190 12.29 0.58 -5.10
CA ALA A 190 13.32 0.76 -4.08
C ALA A 190 14.35 -0.36 -4.18
N GLU A 191 15.55 -0.21 -3.57
CA GLU A 191 16.54 -1.27 -3.48
C GLU A 191 16.01 -2.56 -2.82
N ARG A 192 15.12 -2.40 -1.81
CA ARG A 192 14.46 -3.52 -1.15
C ARG A 192 12.99 -3.59 -1.56
N ALA A 193 12.53 -4.76 -1.98
CA ALA A 193 11.15 -4.97 -2.42
C ALA A 193 10.11 -4.56 -1.35
N VAL A 194 10.40 -4.79 -0.05
CA VAL A 194 9.52 -4.37 1.04
C VAL A 194 9.36 -2.85 1.11
N ASN A 195 10.42 -2.09 0.83
CA ASN A 195 10.39 -0.63 0.81
C ASN A 195 9.55 -0.11 -0.36
N ALA A 196 9.63 -0.76 -1.53
CA ALA A 196 8.76 -0.47 -2.66
C ALA A 196 7.28 -0.69 -2.29
N GLU A 197 6.96 -1.82 -1.64
CA GLU A 197 5.59 -2.13 -1.19
C GLU A 197 5.09 -1.10 -0.17
N ILE A 198 5.88 -0.79 0.85
CA ILE A 198 5.54 0.20 1.88
C ILE A 198 5.36 1.60 1.28
N GLY A 199 6.20 1.97 0.31
CA GLY A 199 6.07 3.22 -0.45
C GLY A 199 4.78 3.29 -1.26
N ALA A 200 4.44 2.23 -1.98
CA ALA A 200 3.19 2.14 -2.74
C ALA A 200 1.95 2.23 -1.83
N LEU A 201 1.98 1.53 -0.68
CA LEU A 201 0.91 1.61 0.33
C LEU A 201 0.80 3.02 0.93
N GLY A 202 1.92 3.70 1.17
CA GLY A 202 1.92 5.09 1.63
C GLY A 202 1.21 6.03 0.68
N ALA A 203 1.50 5.93 -0.61
CA ALA A 203 0.83 6.71 -1.65
C ALA A 203 -0.65 6.36 -1.78
N ALA A 204 -0.99 5.06 -1.69
CA ALA A 204 -2.39 4.61 -1.72
C ALA A 204 -3.19 5.17 -0.53
N ILE A 205 -2.63 5.18 0.69
CA ILE A 205 -3.24 5.80 1.87
C ILE A 205 -3.49 7.29 1.65
N TYR A 206 -2.50 7.99 1.11
CA TYR A 206 -2.64 9.42 0.83
C TYR A 206 -3.77 9.67 -0.17
N LEU A 207 -3.80 8.92 -1.27
CA LEU A 207 -4.84 9.03 -2.30
C LEU A 207 -6.24 8.72 -1.74
N PHE A 208 -6.36 7.71 -0.88
CA PHE A 208 -7.62 7.36 -0.21
C PHE A 208 -8.12 8.46 0.74
N SER A 209 -7.20 9.23 1.33
CA SER A 209 -7.51 10.26 2.34
C SER A 209 -7.74 11.66 1.73
N SER A 210 -7.33 11.85 0.48
CA SER A 210 -7.52 13.10 -0.28
C SER A 210 -8.93 13.21 -0.81
#